data_b08b3e06512f6df06766590e058b47d8
#
_entry.id   b08b3e06512f6df06766590e058b47d8
#
_cell.length_a   1.000
_cell.length_b   1.000
_cell.length_c   1.000
_cell.angle_alpha   90.00
_cell.angle_beta   90.00
_cell.angle_gamma   90.00
#
_symmetry.space_group_name_H-M   'P 1'
#
loop_
_entity.id
_entity.type
_entity.pdbx_description
1 polymer ?
#
loop_
_entity_poly.entity_id
_entity_poly.type
_entity_poly.pdbx_seq_one_letter_code
_entity_poly.pdbx_strand_id
1 'polypeptide(L)'
;MTLISTANDTNALVAELGGQATQSVDFMIGVGLVKDSDAVFFQYQGDEQKTALMEPSGKPCTRIGQVFLTGLTIIDNVYEDAGFSGSKLNVFLETQTGKTLMLTSGLATIWSQCLMTSLMGLFRTKSLGHMITLDTWKGTSKMRPCFAAVRDGALKVTDNEMYQALADARSDKDKVKTDALMRDAVEVINNVISNTQVADTSLSLPQVIDVTSDTANSVEF
;
A
#
# COMPACT_ATOMS: atom_id res chain seq x y z
N MET A 1 -0.32 28.86 16.53
CA MET A 1 -0.94 27.71 17.21
C MET A 1 -0.69 26.48 16.34
N THR A 2 0.15 25.60 16.77
CA THR A 2 0.87 24.60 15.95
C THR A 2 -0.01 23.34 15.86
N LEU A 3 -0.53 23.03 14.67
CA LEU A 3 -1.25 21.78 14.41
C LEU A 3 -0.23 20.69 14.00
N ILE A 4 0.45 20.12 14.96
CA ILE A 4 1.25 18.91 14.81
C ILE A 4 0.81 17.97 15.92
N SER A 5 -0.22 17.15 15.70
CA SER A 5 -0.54 16.08 16.66
C SER A 5 -1.42 14.94 16.15
N THR A 6 -1.78 14.81 14.89
CA THR A 6 -2.72 13.73 14.51
C THR A 6 -2.06 12.45 14.00
N ALA A 7 -0.84 12.51 13.48
CA ALA A 7 -0.12 11.30 13.02
C ALA A 7 0.46 10.48 14.19
N ASN A 8 0.91 11.14 15.26
CA ASN A 8 1.48 10.46 16.43
C ASN A 8 0.41 9.72 17.27
N ASP A 9 -0.80 10.28 17.37
CA ASP A 9 -1.86 9.66 18.18
C ASP A 9 -2.41 8.39 17.53
N THR A 10 -2.48 8.34 16.21
CA THR A 10 -2.92 7.15 15.48
C THR A 10 -1.88 6.03 15.56
N ASN A 11 -0.59 6.36 15.55
CA ASN A 11 0.49 5.39 15.70
C ASN A 11 0.55 4.80 17.13
N ALA A 12 0.26 5.60 18.15
CA ALA A 12 0.16 5.14 19.53
C ALA A 12 -0.99 4.14 19.72
N LEU A 13 -2.14 4.41 19.09
CA LEU A 13 -3.31 3.52 19.15
C LEU A 13 -3.06 2.17 18.47
N VAL A 14 -2.35 2.15 17.34
CA VAL A 14 -1.98 0.91 16.62
C VAL A 14 -0.97 0.09 17.42
N ALA A 15 -0.05 0.73 18.16
CA ALA A 15 0.90 0.06 19.04
C ALA A 15 0.21 -0.60 20.26
N GLU A 16 -0.79 0.05 20.84
CA GLU A 16 -1.59 -0.49 21.95
C GLU A 16 -2.45 -1.70 21.52
N LEU A 17 -2.84 -1.78 20.24
CA LEU A 17 -3.62 -2.88 19.69
C LEU A 17 -2.77 -4.11 19.27
N GLY A 18 -1.48 -4.17 19.64
CA GLY A 18 -0.60 -5.33 19.40
C GLY A 18 -0.11 -5.46 17.96
N GLY A 19 -0.17 -4.39 17.19
CA GLY A 19 0.39 -4.33 15.83
C GLY A 19 1.92 -4.32 15.85
N GLN A 20 2.54 -5.05 14.92
CA GLN A 20 3.98 -5.04 14.66
C GLN A 20 4.50 -3.61 14.50
N ALA A 21 5.80 -3.42 14.81
CA ALA A 21 6.51 -2.16 14.84
C ALA A 21 5.94 -1.08 13.91
N THR A 22 5.42 -0.02 14.51
CA THR A 22 4.80 1.11 13.83
C THR A 22 5.80 1.72 12.83
N GLN A 23 5.62 1.45 11.55
CA GLN A 23 6.27 2.25 10.52
C GLN A 23 5.80 3.69 10.71
N SER A 24 6.75 4.59 10.92
CA SER A 24 6.47 6.02 10.91
C SER A 24 5.86 6.38 9.55
N VAL A 25 4.64 6.89 9.53
CA VAL A 25 3.93 7.27 8.30
C VAL A 25 3.93 8.78 8.17
N ASP A 26 4.50 9.31 7.08
CA ASP A 26 4.51 10.74 6.81
C ASP A 26 3.13 11.24 6.36
N PHE A 27 2.41 10.44 5.58
CA PHE A 27 1.11 10.81 5.02
C PHE A 27 0.11 9.67 5.09
N MET A 28 -1.08 9.96 5.61
CA MET A 28 -2.23 9.05 5.57
C MET A 28 -3.25 9.55 4.55
N ILE A 29 -3.64 8.69 3.62
CA ILE A 29 -4.57 8.99 2.53
C ILE A 29 -5.72 7.98 2.58
N GLY A 30 -6.92 8.48 2.74
CA GLY A 30 -8.13 7.68 2.62
C GLY A 30 -8.50 7.44 1.16
N VAL A 31 -9.07 6.28 0.88
CA VAL A 31 -9.55 5.92 -0.45
C VAL A 31 -11.04 5.66 -0.42
N GLY A 32 -11.79 6.32 -1.29
CA GLY A 32 -13.24 6.17 -1.37
C GLY A 32 -13.95 7.37 -1.98
N LEU A 33 -15.25 7.44 -1.74
CA LEU A 33 -16.07 8.52 -2.26
C LEU A 33 -15.87 9.79 -1.43
N VAL A 34 -15.63 10.89 -2.13
CA VAL A 34 -15.66 12.26 -1.59
C VAL A 34 -16.93 12.92 -2.10
N LYS A 35 -17.69 13.56 -1.20
CA LYS A 35 -18.93 14.25 -1.54
C LYS A 35 -18.63 15.38 -2.52
N ASP A 36 -19.46 15.51 -3.54
CA ASP A 36 -19.40 16.58 -4.55
C ASP A 36 -18.05 16.72 -5.27
N SER A 37 -17.28 15.64 -5.33
CA SER A 37 -15.98 15.59 -6.01
C SER A 37 -15.80 14.29 -6.79
N ASP A 38 -15.00 14.34 -7.86
CA ASP A 38 -14.56 13.15 -8.59
C ASP A 38 -13.29 12.52 -8.00
N ALA A 39 -12.74 13.10 -6.93
CA ALA A 39 -11.59 12.55 -6.24
C ALA A 39 -11.89 11.17 -5.65
N VAL A 40 -10.88 10.31 -5.68
CA VAL A 40 -10.86 8.99 -5.01
C VAL A 40 -9.98 9.04 -3.78
N PHE A 41 -8.92 9.81 -3.81
CA PHE A 41 -8.02 10.03 -2.70
C PHE A 41 -8.45 11.26 -1.88
N PHE A 42 -8.38 11.13 -0.57
CA PHE A 42 -8.71 12.21 0.34
C PHE A 42 -7.88 12.16 1.63
N GLN A 43 -7.84 13.29 2.32
CA GLN A 43 -7.35 13.40 3.70
C GLN A 43 -8.50 13.78 4.62
N TYR A 44 -8.43 13.35 5.87
CA TYR A 44 -9.35 13.81 6.90
C TYR A 44 -8.87 15.15 7.45
N GLN A 45 -9.79 16.10 7.54
CA GLN A 45 -9.62 17.36 8.29
C GLN A 45 -10.54 17.30 9.50
N GLY A 46 -9.96 17.07 10.70
CA GLY A 46 -10.75 16.75 11.89
C GLY A 46 -11.44 15.37 11.76
N ASP A 47 -12.48 15.17 12.57
CA ASP A 47 -13.03 13.83 12.78
C ASP A 47 -13.91 13.32 11.63
N GLU A 48 -14.44 14.17 10.75
CA GLU A 48 -15.42 13.73 9.75
C GLU A 48 -15.26 14.32 8.35
N GLN A 49 -14.54 15.43 8.19
CA GLN A 49 -14.47 16.12 6.90
C GLN A 49 -13.40 15.52 5.98
N LYS A 50 -13.82 14.96 4.84
CA LYS A 50 -12.94 14.46 3.80
C LYS A 50 -12.58 15.59 2.83
N THR A 51 -11.31 15.91 2.74
CA THR A 51 -10.78 16.87 1.75
C THR A 51 -10.15 16.10 0.60
N ALA A 52 -10.64 16.35 -0.62
CA ALA A 52 -10.13 15.74 -1.83
C ALA A 52 -8.64 16.04 -2.03
N LEU A 53 -7.85 15.01 -2.37
CA LEU A 53 -6.47 15.22 -2.76
C LEU A 53 -6.43 15.72 -4.21
N MET A 54 -5.85 16.91 -4.40
CA MET A 54 -5.83 17.59 -5.69
C MET A 54 -4.40 17.71 -6.20
N GLU A 55 -4.23 17.60 -7.52
CA GLU A 55 -2.99 17.94 -8.18
C GLU A 55 -2.78 19.47 -8.18
N PRO A 56 -1.54 19.96 -8.40
CA PRO A 56 -1.29 21.39 -8.56
C PRO A 56 -2.09 22.04 -9.70
N SER A 57 -2.52 21.24 -10.66
CA SER A 57 -3.39 21.67 -11.78
C SER A 57 -4.85 21.96 -11.36
N GLY A 58 -5.22 21.67 -10.11
CA GLY A 58 -6.58 21.76 -9.61
C GLY A 58 -7.47 20.58 -10.00
N LYS A 59 -6.93 19.51 -10.59
CA LYS A 59 -7.64 18.28 -10.89
C LYS A 59 -7.55 17.29 -9.72
N PRO A 60 -8.55 16.42 -9.54
CA PRO A 60 -8.45 15.33 -8.55
C PRO A 60 -7.24 14.45 -8.83
N CYS A 61 -6.47 14.15 -7.78
CA CYS A 61 -5.39 13.19 -7.87
C CYS A 61 -5.98 11.77 -8.10
N THR A 62 -5.58 11.15 -9.20
CA THR A 62 -6.03 9.81 -9.61
C THR A 62 -4.89 8.81 -9.71
N ARG A 63 -3.66 9.26 -9.48
CA ARG A 63 -2.45 8.45 -9.63
C ARG A 63 -1.47 8.71 -8.50
N ILE A 64 -0.89 7.63 -7.99
CA ILE A 64 0.31 7.65 -7.17
C ILE A 64 1.38 6.90 -7.95
N GLY A 65 2.45 7.57 -8.34
CA GLY A 65 3.45 7.03 -9.24
C GLY A 65 4.80 6.86 -8.60
N GLN A 66 5.55 5.86 -9.09
CA GLN A 66 6.94 5.60 -8.73
C GLN A 66 7.17 5.45 -7.23
N VAL A 67 6.44 4.53 -6.64
CA VAL A 67 6.51 4.17 -5.22
C VAL A 67 6.84 2.70 -5.06
N PHE A 68 7.52 2.35 -3.97
CA PHE A 68 7.71 0.97 -3.56
C PHE A 68 6.57 0.53 -2.66
N LEU A 69 6.08 -0.69 -2.86
CA LEU A 69 5.17 -1.33 -1.91
C LEU A 69 6.01 -1.91 -0.77
N THR A 70 5.80 -1.41 0.45
CA THR A 70 6.56 -1.81 1.63
C THR A 70 5.82 -2.73 2.57
N GLY A 71 4.49 -2.83 2.44
CA GLY A 71 3.69 -3.76 3.22
C GLY A 71 2.19 -3.54 3.08
N LEU A 72 1.45 -4.51 3.60
CA LEU A 72 -0.01 -4.50 3.70
C LEU A 72 -0.42 -4.91 5.10
N THR A 73 -1.42 -4.26 5.69
CA THR A 73 -2.02 -4.72 6.95
C THR A 73 -3.54 -4.69 6.89
N ILE A 74 -4.17 -5.57 7.65
CA ILE A 74 -5.61 -5.58 7.84
C ILE A 74 -5.89 -5.22 9.30
N ILE A 75 -6.78 -4.25 9.50
CA ILE A 75 -7.28 -3.88 10.83
C ILE A 75 -8.73 -4.30 10.88
N ASP A 76 -9.05 -5.14 11.87
CA ASP A 76 -10.40 -5.66 12.07
C ASP A 76 -11.26 -4.73 12.94
N ASN A 77 -12.58 -4.83 12.75
CA ASN A 77 -13.62 -4.24 13.61
C ASN A 77 -13.50 -2.72 13.87
N VAL A 78 -12.96 -1.98 12.90
CA VAL A 78 -12.71 -0.52 13.03
C VAL A 78 -13.98 0.29 13.33
N TYR A 79 -15.19 -0.30 13.14
CA TYR A 79 -16.47 0.40 13.28
C TYR A 79 -17.46 -0.34 14.20
N GLU A 80 -16.97 -1.17 15.12
CA GLU A 80 -17.82 -1.98 15.99
C GLU A 80 -18.77 -1.07 16.83
N ASP A 81 -18.26 0.02 17.35
CA ASP A 81 -19.04 1.01 18.12
C ASP A 81 -20.10 1.73 17.28
N ALA A 82 -19.93 1.80 15.98
CA ALA A 82 -20.90 2.41 15.04
C ALA A 82 -21.90 1.40 14.46
N GLY A 83 -21.90 0.14 14.95
CA GLY A 83 -22.78 -0.92 14.45
C GLY A 83 -22.39 -1.46 13.07
N PHE A 84 -21.19 -1.17 12.59
CA PHE A 84 -20.63 -1.71 11.36
C PHE A 84 -19.45 -2.62 11.70
N SER A 85 -19.56 -3.91 11.42
CA SER A 85 -18.40 -4.79 11.40
C SER A 85 -17.73 -4.65 10.03
N GLY A 86 -16.51 -4.13 10.00
CA GLY A 86 -15.77 -4.00 8.75
C GLY A 86 -14.28 -3.90 9.00
N SER A 87 -13.53 -4.67 8.21
CA SER A 87 -12.06 -4.60 8.21
C SER A 87 -11.59 -3.52 7.25
N LYS A 88 -10.45 -2.89 7.58
CA LYS A 88 -9.73 -1.96 6.71
C LYS A 88 -8.47 -2.63 6.16
N LEU A 89 -8.19 -2.36 4.92
CA LEU A 89 -6.90 -2.63 4.29
C LEU A 89 -6.06 -1.35 4.34
N ASN A 90 -4.88 -1.44 4.92
CA ASN A 90 -3.84 -0.42 4.85
C ASN A 90 -2.75 -0.89 3.89
N VAL A 91 -2.32 0.00 3.02
CA VAL A 91 -1.27 -0.23 2.02
C VAL A 91 -0.16 0.76 2.30
N PHE A 92 1.03 0.25 2.61
CA PHE A 92 2.20 1.06 2.89
C PHE A 92 3.05 1.19 1.64
N LEU A 93 3.37 2.43 1.30
CA LEU A 93 4.14 2.79 0.12
C LEU A 93 5.29 3.70 0.54
N GLU A 94 6.42 3.58 -0.13
CA GLU A 94 7.56 4.46 0.04
C GLU A 94 7.89 5.17 -1.27
N THR A 95 8.11 6.48 -1.19
CA THR A 95 8.55 7.29 -2.34
C THR A 95 10.05 7.14 -2.57
N GLN A 96 10.54 7.55 -3.73
CA GLN A 96 11.97 7.62 -4.03
C GLN A 96 12.78 8.49 -3.05
N THR A 97 12.12 9.39 -2.36
CA THR A 97 12.75 10.28 -1.36
C THR A 97 12.66 9.73 0.07
N GLY A 98 12.25 8.46 0.23
CA GLY A 98 12.14 7.79 1.53
C GLY A 98 10.93 8.23 2.37
N LYS A 99 9.98 8.95 1.79
CA LYS A 99 8.74 9.30 2.50
C LYS A 99 7.73 8.15 2.43
N THR A 100 7.10 7.89 3.55
CA THR A 100 6.12 6.81 3.69
C THR A 100 4.69 7.34 3.58
N LEU A 101 3.89 6.62 2.78
CA LEU A 101 2.46 6.88 2.62
C LEU A 101 1.69 5.64 3.07
N MET A 102 0.59 5.86 3.77
CA MET A 102 -0.38 4.82 4.07
C MET A 102 -1.69 5.14 3.35
N LEU A 103 -2.11 4.23 2.45
CA LEU A 103 -3.45 4.28 1.88
C LEU A 103 -4.37 3.41 2.72
N THR A 104 -5.56 3.90 3.05
CA THR A 104 -6.54 3.14 3.82
C THR A 104 -7.87 3.05 3.09
N SER A 105 -8.44 1.86 3.00
CA SER A 105 -9.75 1.57 2.39
C SER A 105 -10.45 0.43 3.13
N GLY A 106 -11.76 0.29 2.96
CA GLY A 106 -12.46 -0.90 3.43
C GLY A 106 -11.96 -2.16 2.70
N LEU A 107 -11.68 -3.24 3.44
CA LEU A 107 -11.12 -4.49 2.89
C LEU A 107 -11.97 -5.05 1.75
N ALA A 108 -13.29 -5.10 1.92
CA ALA A 108 -14.23 -5.66 0.96
C ALA A 108 -14.64 -4.69 -0.17
N THR A 109 -14.07 -3.50 -0.26
CA THR A 109 -14.42 -2.54 -1.32
C THR A 109 -13.94 -3.02 -2.68
N ILE A 110 -14.62 -2.59 -3.75
CA ILE A 110 -14.20 -2.88 -5.14
C ILE A 110 -12.77 -2.38 -5.38
N TRP A 111 -12.42 -1.22 -4.85
CA TRP A 111 -11.08 -0.66 -4.95
C TRP A 111 -10.02 -1.61 -4.38
N SER A 112 -10.22 -2.08 -3.14
CA SER A 112 -9.28 -3.01 -2.49
C SER A 112 -9.16 -4.33 -3.24
N GLN A 113 -10.27 -4.88 -3.73
CA GLN A 113 -10.28 -6.11 -4.53
C GLN A 113 -9.51 -5.93 -5.85
N CYS A 114 -9.71 -4.81 -6.57
CA CYS A 114 -8.98 -4.50 -7.80
C CYS A 114 -7.49 -4.27 -7.53
N LEU A 115 -7.14 -3.61 -6.43
CA LEU A 115 -5.75 -3.45 -6.01
C LEU A 115 -5.10 -4.81 -5.80
N MET A 116 -5.71 -5.66 -4.99
CA MET A 116 -5.16 -6.98 -4.65
C MET A 116 -5.02 -7.88 -5.88
N THR A 117 -6.01 -7.92 -6.77
CA THR A 117 -5.89 -8.68 -8.02
C THR A 117 -4.78 -8.18 -8.93
N SER A 118 -4.50 -6.86 -8.93
CA SER A 118 -3.38 -6.29 -9.68
C SER A 118 -2.03 -6.62 -9.03
N LEU A 119 -1.92 -6.53 -7.71
CA LEU A 119 -0.70 -6.90 -6.97
C LEU A 119 -0.39 -8.38 -7.10
N MET A 120 -1.39 -9.26 -7.02
CA MET A 120 -1.21 -10.70 -7.25
C MET A 120 -0.79 -11.01 -8.70
N GLY A 121 -1.29 -10.27 -9.68
CA GLY A 121 -0.84 -10.36 -11.06
C GLY A 121 0.63 -9.99 -11.22
N LEU A 122 1.08 -8.89 -10.60
CA LEU A 122 2.48 -8.48 -10.57
C LEU A 122 3.36 -9.49 -9.82
N PHE A 123 2.86 -10.04 -8.72
CA PHE A 123 3.55 -11.12 -8.01
C PHE A 123 3.81 -12.33 -8.91
N ARG A 124 2.79 -12.82 -9.62
CA ARG A 124 2.92 -13.97 -10.53
C ARG A 124 3.89 -13.70 -11.69
N THR A 125 4.06 -12.45 -12.09
CA THR A 125 5.05 -12.03 -13.11
C THR A 125 6.43 -11.68 -12.51
N LYS A 126 6.62 -11.86 -11.19
CA LYS A 126 7.85 -11.50 -10.46
C LYS A 126 8.23 -10.02 -10.55
N SER A 127 7.24 -9.14 -10.72
CA SER A 127 7.43 -7.68 -10.79
C SER A 127 7.23 -6.98 -9.44
N LEU A 128 6.92 -7.70 -8.36
CA LEU A 128 6.93 -7.14 -7.01
C LEU A 128 8.38 -6.90 -6.56
N GLY A 129 8.61 -5.76 -5.93
CA GLY A 129 9.94 -5.28 -5.55
C GLY A 129 10.43 -4.14 -6.43
N HIS A 130 9.81 -3.93 -7.59
CA HIS A 130 10.05 -2.75 -8.42
C HIS A 130 9.17 -1.57 -7.99
N MET A 131 9.52 -0.40 -8.48
CA MET A 131 8.66 0.78 -8.33
C MET A 131 7.39 0.59 -9.13
N ILE A 132 6.27 0.81 -8.46
CA ILE A 132 4.93 0.68 -9.04
C ILE A 132 4.25 2.03 -9.22
N THR A 133 3.27 2.05 -10.08
CA THR A 133 2.32 3.15 -10.23
C THR A 133 0.93 2.62 -9.93
N LEU A 134 0.22 3.30 -9.04
CA LEU A 134 -1.17 3.02 -8.70
C LEU A 134 -2.07 4.04 -9.40
N ASP A 135 -2.92 3.55 -10.28
CA ASP A 135 -3.99 4.32 -10.91
C ASP A 135 -5.32 4.06 -10.19
N THR A 136 -6.13 5.09 -10.01
CA THR A 136 -7.48 4.97 -9.43
C THR A 136 -8.48 5.78 -10.23
N TRP A 137 -9.72 5.31 -10.27
CA TRP A 137 -10.82 6.01 -10.93
C TRP A 137 -12.17 5.64 -10.34
N LYS A 138 -13.16 6.48 -10.58
CA LYS A 138 -14.56 6.19 -10.27
C LYS A 138 -15.25 5.55 -11.47
N GLY A 139 -16.09 4.58 -11.17
CA GLY A 139 -16.99 4.00 -12.18
C GLY A 139 -18.10 4.95 -12.59
N THR A 140 -18.67 4.68 -13.75
CA THR A 140 -19.77 5.46 -14.33
C THR A 140 -21.15 5.00 -13.89
N SER A 141 -21.24 3.85 -13.18
CA SER A 141 -22.51 3.34 -12.64
C SER A 141 -23.11 4.27 -11.60
N LYS A 142 -24.42 4.14 -11.32
CA LYS A 142 -25.13 4.93 -10.32
C LYS A 142 -24.47 4.87 -8.92
N MET A 143 -23.87 3.74 -8.56
CA MET A 143 -23.18 3.56 -7.29
C MET A 143 -21.74 4.13 -7.29
N ARG A 144 -21.20 4.49 -8.45
CA ARG A 144 -19.87 5.09 -8.63
C ARG A 144 -18.77 4.39 -7.82
N PRO A 145 -18.60 3.05 -7.94
CA PRO A 145 -17.56 2.34 -7.20
C PRO A 145 -16.19 2.88 -7.60
N CYS A 146 -15.26 2.89 -6.65
CA CYS A 146 -13.86 3.20 -6.93
C CYS A 146 -13.14 1.93 -7.41
N PHE A 147 -12.25 2.09 -8.37
CA PHE A 147 -11.40 1.03 -8.92
C PHE A 147 -9.92 1.37 -8.74
N ALA A 148 -9.10 0.35 -8.81
CA ALA A 148 -7.64 0.47 -8.79
C ALA A 148 -7.00 -0.39 -9.89
N ALA A 149 -5.81 0.02 -10.33
CA ALA A 149 -4.90 -0.81 -11.10
C ALA A 149 -3.47 -0.47 -10.72
N VAL A 150 -2.63 -1.48 -10.65
CA VAL A 150 -1.20 -1.31 -10.38
C VAL A 150 -0.41 -1.65 -11.64
N ARG A 151 0.66 -0.89 -11.89
CA ARG A 151 1.57 -1.10 -13.01
C ARG A 151 3.01 -1.11 -12.55
N ASP A 152 3.82 -1.94 -13.19
CA ASP A 152 5.27 -1.85 -13.21
C ASP A 152 5.69 -1.29 -14.58
N GLY A 153 6.00 0.00 -14.65
CA GLY A 153 6.20 0.69 -15.92
C GLY A 153 4.99 0.60 -16.84
N ALA A 154 5.17 -0.02 -18.01
CA ALA A 154 4.10 -0.28 -18.97
C ALA A 154 3.30 -1.57 -18.66
N LEU A 155 3.82 -2.45 -17.82
CA LEU A 155 3.21 -3.73 -17.48
C LEU A 155 2.00 -3.51 -16.56
N LYS A 156 0.82 -3.89 -17.03
CA LYS A 156 -0.42 -3.94 -16.28
C LYS A 156 -0.96 -5.36 -16.33
N VAL A 157 -1.01 -6.00 -15.18
CA VAL A 157 -1.44 -7.40 -15.07
C VAL A 157 -2.56 -7.50 -14.04
N THR A 158 -3.44 -8.46 -14.24
CA THR A 158 -4.50 -8.81 -13.28
C THR A 158 -4.43 -10.32 -13.07
N ASP A 159 -4.48 -10.76 -11.83
CA ASP A 159 -4.65 -12.17 -11.50
C ASP A 159 -6.09 -12.58 -11.82
N ASN A 160 -6.26 -13.29 -12.92
CA ASN A 160 -7.60 -13.69 -13.40
C ASN A 160 -8.27 -14.71 -12.47
N GLU A 161 -7.51 -15.58 -11.83
CA GLU A 161 -8.08 -16.59 -10.91
C GLU A 161 -8.65 -15.91 -9.67
N MET A 162 -7.86 -15.03 -9.04
CA MET A 162 -8.34 -14.25 -7.90
C MET A 162 -9.48 -13.33 -8.28
N TYR A 163 -9.40 -12.68 -9.45
CA TYR A 163 -10.49 -11.83 -9.95
C TYR A 163 -11.80 -12.60 -10.08
N GLN A 164 -11.77 -13.79 -10.70
CA GLN A 164 -12.95 -14.64 -10.86
C GLN A 164 -13.49 -15.11 -9.50
N ALA A 165 -12.61 -15.59 -8.61
CA ALA A 165 -13.02 -16.04 -7.28
C ALA A 165 -13.71 -14.93 -6.46
N LEU A 166 -13.21 -13.69 -6.55
CA LEU A 166 -13.85 -12.53 -5.93
C LEU A 166 -15.15 -12.11 -6.61
N ALA A 167 -15.25 -12.27 -7.93
CA ALA A 167 -16.48 -12.00 -8.68
C ALA A 167 -17.59 -12.99 -8.30
N ASP A 168 -17.26 -14.28 -8.19
CA ASP A 168 -18.18 -15.34 -7.76
C ASP A 168 -18.64 -15.09 -6.31
N ALA A 169 -17.71 -14.82 -5.39
CA ALA A 169 -18.05 -14.52 -4.00
C ALA A 169 -19.00 -13.30 -3.87
N ARG A 170 -18.82 -12.28 -4.71
CA ARG A 170 -19.74 -11.12 -4.77
C ARG A 170 -21.10 -11.49 -5.31
N SER A 171 -21.15 -12.31 -6.37
CA SER A 171 -22.41 -12.80 -6.95
C SER A 171 -23.23 -13.57 -5.91
N ASP A 172 -22.56 -14.41 -5.16
CA ASP A 172 -23.15 -15.23 -4.10
C ASP A 172 -23.40 -14.45 -2.79
N LYS A 173 -22.96 -13.18 -2.73
CA LYS A 173 -22.99 -12.34 -1.54
C LYS A 173 -22.23 -12.96 -0.34
N ASP A 174 -21.25 -13.78 -0.64
CA ASP A 174 -20.41 -14.47 0.35
C ASP A 174 -19.29 -13.55 0.85
N LYS A 175 -19.59 -12.82 1.92
CA LYS A 175 -18.64 -11.92 2.56
C LYS A 175 -17.49 -12.67 3.23
N VAL A 176 -17.74 -13.86 3.77
CA VAL A 176 -16.71 -14.69 4.44
C VAL A 176 -15.66 -15.13 3.44
N LYS A 177 -16.11 -15.64 2.27
CA LYS A 177 -15.22 -16.03 1.18
C LYS A 177 -14.43 -14.83 0.64
N THR A 178 -15.08 -13.68 0.47
CA THR A 178 -14.38 -12.45 0.06
C THR A 178 -13.29 -12.06 1.04
N ASP A 179 -13.59 -12.06 2.35
CA ASP A 179 -12.64 -11.71 3.40
C ASP A 179 -11.46 -12.69 3.44
N ALA A 180 -11.71 -13.99 3.37
CA ALA A 180 -10.67 -15.02 3.31
C ALA A 180 -9.72 -14.83 2.11
N LEU A 181 -10.27 -14.67 0.89
CA LEU A 181 -9.46 -14.44 -0.32
C LEU A 181 -8.58 -13.20 -0.19
N MET A 182 -9.09 -12.13 0.40
CA MET A 182 -8.32 -10.90 0.59
C MET A 182 -7.20 -11.06 1.62
N ARG A 183 -7.44 -11.80 2.72
CA ARG A 183 -6.42 -12.07 3.75
C ARG A 183 -5.30 -12.96 3.21
N ASP A 184 -5.65 -14.03 2.53
CA ASP A 184 -4.67 -14.94 1.90
C ASP A 184 -3.77 -14.16 0.92
N ALA A 185 -4.34 -13.27 0.11
CA ALA A 185 -3.58 -12.46 -0.80
C ALA A 185 -2.65 -11.46 -0.08
N VAL A 186 -3.09 -10.84 1.03
CA VAL A 186 -2.24 -9.96 1.85
C VAL A 186 -1.05 -10.74 2.41
N GLU A 187 -1.27 -11.95 2.92
CA GLU A 187 -0.20 -12.80 3.45
C GLU A 187 0.82 -13.16 2.37
N VAL A 188 0.36 -13.61 1.20
CA VAL A 188 1.23 -13.95 0.07
C VAL A 188 2.09 -12.77 -0.35
N ILE A 189 1.50 -11.58 -0.50
CA ILE A 189 2.23 -10.38 -0.93
C ILE A 189 3.24 -9.95 0.13
N ASN A 190 2.89 -9.92 1.41
CA ASN A 190 3.80 -9.56 2.49
C ASN A 190 5.00 -10.52 2.58
N ASN A 191 4.79 -11.81 2.39
CA ASN A 191 5.87 -12.80 2.37
C ASN A 191 6.88 -12.52 1.25
N VAL A 192 6.42 -12.06 0.09
CA VAL A 192 7.32 -11.69 -1.03
C VAL A 192 8.09 -10.42 -0.71
N ILE A 193 7.41 -9.38 -0.20
CA ILE A 193 8.06 -8.12 0.18
C ILE A 193 9.18 -8.38 1.19
N SER A 194 8.91 -9.17 2.22
CA SER A 194 9.89 -9.52 3.26
C SER A 194 11.11 -10.25 2.69
N ASN A 195 10.88 -11.19 1.76
CA ASN A 195 11.97 -11.94 1.12
C ASN A 195 12.82 -11.08 0.18
N THR A 196 12.23 -10.10 -0.47
CA THR A 196 12.95 -9.17 -1.36
C THR A 196 13.84 -8.22 -0.56
N GLN A 197 13.38 -7.71 0.57
CA GLN A 197 14.17 -6.84 1.45
C GLN A 197 15.38 -7.55 2.06
N VAL A 198 15.27 -8.83 2.39
CA VAL A 198 16.39 -9.63 2.92
C VAL A 198 17.48 -9.84 1.86
N ALA A 199 17.12 -10.02 0.60
CA ALA A 199 18.07 -10.19 -0.50
C ALA A 199 18.91 -8.92 -0.75
N ASP A 200 18.30 -7.74 -0.69
CA ASP A 200 19.02 -6.46 -0.87
C ASP A 200 19.96 -6.14 0.29
N THR A 201 19.60 -6.52 1.51
CA THR A 201 20.48 -6.30 2.69
C THR A 201 21.71 -7.20 2.68
N SER A 202 21.64 -8.36 2.06
CA SER A 202 22.77 -9.31 1.96
C SER A 202 23.80 -8.91 0.91
N LEU A 203 23.46 -8.00 -0.02
CA LEU A 203 24.37 -7.49 -1.07
C LEU A 203 25.14 -6.23 -0.67
N SER A 204 24.83 -5.63 0.46
CA SER A 204 25.40 -4.34 0.92
C SER A 204 26.48 -4.44 2.00
N LEU A 205 27.12 -5.60 2.20
CA LEU A 205 28.35 -5.65 2.99
C LEU A 205 29.51 -5.18 2.09
N PRO A 206 30.14 -4.02 2.36
CA PRO A 206 31.37 -3.67 1.69
C PRO A 206 32.43 -4.70 2.08
N GLN A 207 32.96 -5.42 1.11
CA GLN A 207 34.20 -6.15 1.32
C GLN A 207 35.26 -5.10 1.70
N VAL A 208 35.62 -5.08 2.96
CA VAL A 208 36.86 -4.43 3.42
C VAL A 208 37.98 -5.22 2.75
N ILE A 209 38.51 -4.69 1.66
CA ILE A 209 39.77 -5.14 1.12
C ILE A 209 40.83 -4.62 2.11
N ASP A 210 41.24 -5.51 2.97
CA ASP A 210 42.39 -5.32 3.84
C ASP A 210 43.64 -5.29 2.94
N VAL A 211 44.06 -4.09 2.54
CA VAL A 211 45.36 -3.90 1.89
C VAL A 211 46.36 -3.62 3.01
N THR A 212 46.67 -4.66 3.77
CA THR A 212 47.88 -4.67 4.59
C THR A 212 48.96 -5.41 3.85
N SER A 213 50.06 -4.75 3.87
CA SER A 213 51.44 -5.26 3.85
C SER A 213 52.13 -5.32 2.51
N ASP A 214 53.16 -4.61 2.64
CA ASP A 214 54.57 -5.05 2.49
C ASP A 214 55.08 -5.16 1.07
N THR A 215 55.88 -4.20 0.72
CA THR A 215 57.26 -4.57 0.54
C THR A 215 58.18 -3.34 0.51
N ALA A 216 58.88 -3.16 1.64
CA ALA A 216 60.16 -2.54 1.61
C ALA A 216 61.09 -3.43 0.80
N ASN A 217 61.64 -2.93 -0.27
CA ASN A 217 62.91 -3.44 -0.81
C ASN A 217 63.73 -2.27 -1.33
N SER A 218 64.68 -1.92 -0.47
CA SER A 218 65.90 -1.25 -0.81
C SER A 218 66.63 -1.98 -1.91
N VAL A 219 67.03 -1.28 -2.95
CA VAL A 219 68.22 -1.62 -3.74
C VAL A 219 68.98 -0.32 -3.99
N GLU A 220 70.12 -0.20 -3.30
CA GLU A 220 71.22 0.64 -3.69
C GLU A 220 71.71 0.27 -5.09
N PHE A 221 71.97 1.22 -5.93
CA PHE A 221 73.19 1.59 -6.67
C PHE A 221 72.95 2.84 -7.49
#